data_ec9ccc951c8ed3dc0356d483617a9706
#
_entry.id   ec9ccc951c8ed3dc0356d483617a9706
#
_cell.length_a   1.000
_cell.length_b   1.000
_cell.length_c   1.000
_cell.angle_alpha   90.00
_cell.angle_beta   90.00
_cell.angle_gamma   90.00
#
_symmetry.space_group_name_H-M   'P 1'
#
loop_
_entity.id
_entity.type
_entity.pdbx_description
1 polymer ?
#
loop_
_entity_poly.entity_id
_entity_poly.type
_entity_poly.pdbx_seq_one_letter_code
_entity_poly.pdbx_strand_id
1 'polypeptide(L)'
;MKQNVFFVSGIDTNIGKSYATAYLAHLWNKQGCRTITQKFIQTGNPEGYSEDIELHRRLMGMEYLPEDEQGLTKPEIFSYPASPHLASRIDNRAIDFDKIKHATEVLSERYDAVLVEGAGGGGYGAVDRR
;
A
#
# COMPACT_ATOMS: atom_id res chain seq x y z
N MET A 1 16.52 -7.96 -2.58
CA MET A 1 15.71 -7.14 -1.66
C MET A 1 16.10 -7.44 -0.22
N LYS A 2 16.29 -6.41 0.57
CA LYS A 2 16.61 -6.59 1.98
C LYS A 2 15.40 -7.17 2.72
N GLN A 3 15.66 -7.76 3.89
CA GLN A 3 14.56 -8.33 4.69
C GLN A 3 14.00 -7.28 5.64
N ASN A 4 13.49 -6.20 5.05
CA ASN A 4 12.96 -5.08 5.81
C ASN A 4 11.57 -4.66 5.30
N VAL A 5 10.87 -5.59 4.65
CA VAL A 5 9.52 -5.36 4.14
C VAL A 5 8.53 -6.16 4.97
N PHE A 6 7.52 -5.47 5.50
CA PHE A 6 6.55 -6.07 6.40
C PHE A 6 5.14 -5.80 5.88
N PHE A 7 4.31 -6.83 5.84
CA PHE A 7 2.93 -6.69 5.40
C PHE A 7 2.00 -6.48 6.59
N VAL A 8 1.09 -5.54 6.44
CA VAL A 8 0.03 -5.30 7.42
C VAL A 8 -1.26 -5.85 6.83
N SER A 9 -1.80 -6.88 7.45
CA SER A 9 -3.00 -7.55 6.97
C SER A 9 -3.78 -8.11 8.15
N GLY A 10 -4.90 -8.77 7.87
CA GLY A 10 -5.66 -9.46 8.89
C GLY A 10 -6.67 -8.62 9.64
N ILE A 11 -6.74 -7.32 9.38
CA ILE A 11 -7.73 -6.43 9.97
C ILE A 11 -8.93 -6.34 9.01
N ASP A 12 -10.14 -6.46 9.55
CA ASP A 12 -11.33 -6.59 8.72
C ASP A 12 -11.69 -5.34 7.94
N THR A 13 -11.33 -4.16 8.44
CA THR A 13 -11.71 -2.92 7.77
C THR A 13 -10.51 -2.26 7.12
N ASN A 14 -10.76 -1.63 5.97
CA ASN A 14 -9.70 -0.91 5.28
C ASN A 14 -9.13 0.21 6.14
N ILE A 15 -10.01 0.97 6.80
CA ILE A 15 -9.55 2.11 7.57
C ILE A 15 -8.73 1.65 8.77
N GLY A 16 -9.09 0.50 9.37
CA GLY A 16 -8.30 -0.05 10.47
C GLY A 16 -6.90 -0.40 10.04
N LYS A 17 -6.75 -1.01 8.87
CA LYS A 17 -5.43 -1.33 8.33
C LYS A 17 -4.63 -0.07 8.04
N SER A 18 -5.27 0.94 7.48
CA SER A 18 -4.58 2.19 7.15
C SER A 18 -4.09 2.89 8.40
N TYR A 19 -4.91 2.96 9.43
CA TYR A 19 -4.49 3.55 10.70
C TYR A 19 -3.35 2.76 11.33
N ALA A 20 -3.46 1.44 11.35
CA ALA A 20 -2.43 0.60 11.95
C ALA A 20 -1.10 0.76 11.21
N THR A 21 -1.14 0.76 9.90
CA THR A 21 0.06 0.91 9.07
C THR A 21 0.73 2.26 9.34
N ALA A 22 -0.06 3.32 9.30
CA ALA A 22 0.47 4.67 9.49
C ALA A 22 0.99 4.87 10.90
N TYR A 23 0.27 4.37 11.88
CA TYR A 23 0.68 4.53 13.27
C TYR A 23 1.99 3.81 13.54
N LEU A 24 2.12 2.59 13.05
CA LEU A 24 3.35 1.83 13.24
C LEU A 24 4.53 2.52 12.54
N ALA A 25 4.32 3.02 11.34
CA ALA A 25 5.37 3.75 10.63
C ALA A 25 5.78 5.00 11.41
N HIS A 26 4.80 5.70 11.97
CA HIS A 26 5.06 6.89 12.77
C HIS A 26 5.93 6.55 13.99
N LEU A 27 5.57 5.48 14.69
CA LEU A 27 6.34 5.06 15.87
C LEU A 27 7.77 4.68 15.49
N TRP A 28 7.94 3.91 14.41
CA TRP A 28 9.26 3.49 14.00
C TRP A 28 10.12 4.67 13.57
N ASN A 29 9.53 5.63 12.87
CA ASN A 29 10.26 6.84 12.50
C ASN A 29 10.72 7.62 13.74
N LYS A 30 9.87 7.68 14.76
CA LYS A 30 10.24 8.37 16.01
C LYS A 30 11.39 7.67 16.72
N GLN A 31 11.55 6.37 16.50
CA GLN A 31 12.63 5.61 17.12
C GLN A 31 13.90 5.60 16.27
N GLY A 32 13.92 6.36 15.17
CA GLY A 32 15.10 6.46 14.34
C GLY A 32 15.17 5.45 13.21
N CYS A 33 14.12 4.63 13.05
CA CYS A 33 14.04 3.68 11.94
C CYS A 33 13.28 4.37 10.80
N ARG A 34 14.00 4.73 9.74
CA ARG A 34 13.38 5.44 8.61
C ARG A 34 12.42 4.50 7.89
N THR A 35 11.13 4.75 8.06
CA THR A 35 10.07 3.85 7.60
C THR A 35 9.17 4.55 6.60
N ILE A 36 8.86 3.86 5.51
CA ILE A 36 7.90 4.33 4.51
C ILE A 36 6.79 3.29 4.41
N THR A 37 5.59 3.74 4.04
CA THR A 37 4.47 2.85 3.81
C THR A 37 4.15 2.76 2.33
N GLN A 38 3.60 1.61 1.93
CA GLN A 38 3.23 1.33 0.56
C GLN A 38 1.86 0.67 0.56
N LYS A 39 1.02 1.03 -0.41
CA LYS A 39 -0.24 0.34 -0.64
C LYS A 39 -0.01 -0.68 -1.74
N PHE A 40 -0.22 -1.95 -1.43
CA PHE A 40 0.07 -3.04 -2.36
C PHE A 40 -0.71 -2.87 -3.66
N ILE A 41 -2.03 -2.80 -3.56
CA ILE A 41 -2.92 -2.54 -4.70
C ILE A 41 -4.04 -1.63 -4.21
N GLN A 42 -4.21 -0.51 -4.86
CA GLN A 42 -5.28 0.44 -4.54
C GLN A 42 -6.44 0.21 -5.49
N THR A 43 -7.65 0.10 -4.97
CA THR A 43 -8.86 0.02 -5.79
C THR A 43 -9.81 1.14 -5.43
N GLY A 44 -10.75 1.44 -6.32
CA GLY A 44 -11.77 2.45 -6.06
C GLY A 44 -11.33 3.87 -6.31
N ASN A 45 -10.28 4.08 -7.10
CA ASN A 45 -9.78 5.43 -7.36
C ASN A 45 -9.68 5.69 -8.86
N PRO A 46 -10.80 6.11 -9.47
CA PRO A 46 -10.79 6.36 -10.92
C PRO A 46 -9.86 7.49 -11.35
N GLU A 47 -9.48 8.36 -10.43
CA GLU A 47 -8.59 9.47 -10.76
C GLU A 47 -7.11 9.14 -10.60
N GLY A 48 -6.80 7.90 -10.24
CA GLY A 48 -5.42 7.44 -10.25
C GLY A 48 -4.56 7.86 -9.07
N TYR A 49 -5.16 8.18 -7.93
CA TYR A 49 -4.39 8.46 -6.73
C TYR A 49 -4.74 7.43 -5.65
N SER A 50 -4.00 7.41 -4.57
CA SER A 50 -4.23 6.48 -3.47
C SER A 50 -4.71 7.22 -2.24
N GLU A 51 -5.99 7.03 -1.89
CA GLU A 51 -6.54 7.58 -0.67
C GLU A 51 -5.79 7.07 0.55
N ASP A 52 -5.38 5.81 0.51
CA ASP A 52 -4.72 5.20 1.65
C ASP A 52 -3.34 5.81 1.88
N ILE A 53 -2.60 6.07 0.81
CA ILE A 53 -1.30 6.71 0.96
C ILE A 53 -1.46 8.15 1.46
N GLU A 54 -2.46 8.86 0.97
CA GLU A 54 -2.72 10.21 1.48
C GLU A 54 -3.03 10.18 2.97
N LEU A 55 -3.83 9.21 3.39
CA LEU A 55 -4.15 9.04 4.81
C LEU A 55 -2.90 8.70 5.62
N HIS A 56 -2.06 7.79 5.09
CA HIS A 56 -0.81 7.44 5.76
C HIS A 56 0.05 8.67 6.03
N ARG A 57 0.26 9.50 5.00
CA ARG A 57 1.12 10.67 5.18
C ARG A 57 0.55 11.63 6.20
N ARG A 58 -0.76 11.87 6.15
CA ARG A 58 -1.41 12.75 7.11
C ARG A 58 -1.26 12.22 8.54
N LEU A 59 -1.51 10.92 8.73
CA LEU A 59 -1.41 10.32 10.07
C LEU A 59 0.03 10.24 10.56
N MET A 60 0.99 10.16 9.64
CA MET A 60 2.41 10.17 9.98
C MET A 60 2.93 11.59 10.21
N GLY A 61 2.10 12.60 9.96
CA GLY A 61 2.50 13.98 10.14
C GLY A 61 3.45 14.47 9.07
N MET A 62 3.36 13.93 7.86
CA MET A 62 4.27 14.30 6.79
C MET A 62 3.52 14.66 5.53
N GLU A 63 4.23 15.37 4.65
CA GLU A 63 3.74 15.67 3.33
C GLU A 63 4.06 14.54 2.37
N TYR A 64 3.60 14.64 1.13
CA TYR A 64 3.93 13.67 0.11
C TYR A 64 5.44 13.57 -0.06
N LEU A 65 5.91 12.35 -0.23
CA LEU A 65 7.32 12.06 -0.41
C LEU A 65 7.64 11.96 -1.90
N PRO A 66 8.93 12.12 -2.28
CA PRO A 66 9.31 11.90 -3.69
C PRO A 66 8.87 10.55 -4.21
N GLU A 67 8.93 9.51 -3.38
CA GLU A 67 8.50 8.17 -3.78
C GLU A 67 7.01 8.12 -4.06
N ASP A 68 6.21 8.95 -3.37
CA ASP A 68 4.78 9.04 -3.66
C ASP A 68 4.56 9.64 -5.04
N GLU A 69 5.30 10.70 -5.36
CA GLU A 69 5.19 11.33 -6.67
C GLU A 69 5.64 10.40 -7.79
N GLN A 70 6.60 9.54 -7.50
CA GLN A 70 7.10 8.58 -8.47
C GLN A 70 6.19 7.37 -8.63
N GLY A 71 5.16 7.25 -7.80
CA GLY A 71 4.25 6.12 -7.86
C GLY A 71 4.76 4.84 -7.19
N LEU A 72 5.88 4.91 -6.51
CA LEU A 72 6.48 3.71 -5.91
C LEU A 72 5.71 3.21 -4.70
N THR A 73 4.97 4.08 -4.02
CA THR A 73 4.21 3.71 -2.83
C THR A 73 2.80 3.24 -3.17
N LYS A 74 2.41 3.35 -4.43
CA LYS A 74 1.09 2.94 -4.92
C LYS A 74 1.24 2.44 -6.35
N PRO A 75 1.98 1.33 -6.53
CA PRO A 75 2.36 0.90 -7.88
C PRO A 75 1.20 0.42 -8.74
N GLU A 76 0.11 -0.06 -8.13
CA GLU A 76 -1.05 -0.50 -8.90
C GLU A 76 -2.30 0.14 -8.37
N ILE A 77 -3.02 0.85 -9.23
CA ILE A 77 -4.27 1.53 -8.89
C ILE A 77 -5.33 1.14 -9.89
N PHE A 78 -6.46 0.65 -9.38
CA PHE A 78 -7.60 0.29 -10.21
C PHE A 78 -8.77 1.20 -9.85
N SER A 79 -9.60 1.49 -10.85
CA SER A 79 -10.67 2.47 -10.70
C SER A 79 -11.85 1.95 -9.90
N TYR A 80 -12.16 0.67 -9.99
CA TYR A 80 -13.38 0.12 -9.42
C TYR A 80 -13.19 -0.32 -7.97
N PRO A 81 -14.11 0.04 -7.05
CA PRO A 81 -13.97 -0.31 -5.63
C PRO A 81 -14.39 -1.75 -5.36
N ALA A 82 -13.49 -2.67 -5.64
CA ALA A 82 -13.75 -4.09 -5.47
C ALA A 82 -12.44 -4.80 -5.12
N SER A 83 -12.50 -6.13 -5.02
CA SER A 83 -11.27 -6.89 -4.84
C SER A 83 -10.34 -6.65 -6.04
N PRO A 84 -9.02 -6.84 -5.86
CA PRO A 84 -8.11 -6.62 -6.99
C PRO A 84 -8.44 -7.43 -8.23
N HIS A 85 -8.86 -8.68 -8.07
CA HIS A 85 -9.21 -9.51 -9.23
C HIS A 85 -10.40 -8.95 -9.98
N LEU A 86 -11.45 -8.56 -9.25
CA LEU A 86 -12.63 -8.01 -9.90
C LEU A 86 -12.33 -6.65 -10.51
N ALA A 87 -11.59 -5.81 -9.78
CA ALA A 87 -11.24 -4.48 -10.29
C ALA A 87 -10.40 -4.60 -11.56
N SER A 88 -9.46 -5.54 -11.62
CA SER A 88 -8.64 -5.71 -12.80
C SER A 88 -9.47 -6.17 -13.99
N ARG A 89 -10.47 -7.03 -13.76
CA ARG A 89 -11.36 -7.44 -14.84
C ARG A 89 -12.21 -6.30 -15.35
N ILE A 90 -12.72 -5.49 -14.44
CA ILE A 90 -13.55 -4.34 -14.84
C ILE A 90 -12.73 -3.31 -15.59
N ASP A 91 -11.51 -3.05 -15.14
CA ASP A 91 -10.60 -2.13 -15.82
C ASP A 91 -9.97 -2.77 -17.06
N ASN A 92 -10.23 -4.06 -17.28
CA ASN A 92 -9.70 -4.80 -18.42
C ASN A 92 -8.18 -4.74 -18.48
N ARG A 93 -7.55 -4.95 -17.34
CA ARG A 93 -6.10 -4.82 -17.23
C ARG A 93 -5.60 -5.78 -16.15
N ALA A 94 -4.62 -6.60 -16.47
CA ALA A 94 -4.04 -7.54 -15.52
C ALA A 94 -3.24 -6.80 -14.45
N ILE A 95 -3.17 -7.41 -13.26
CA ILE A 95 -2.34 -6.88 -12.19
C ILE A 95 -0.88 -7.09 -12.58
N ASP A 96 -0.09 -6.01 -12.51
CA ASP A 96 1.33 -6.08 -12.87
C ASP A 96 2.15 -6.31 -11.60
N PHE A 97 2.34 -7.58 -11.26
CA PHE A 97 3.08 -7.94 -10.05
C PHE A 97 4.57 -7.60 -10.15
N ASP A 98 5.12 -7.60 -11.36
CA ASP A 98 6.52 -7.22 -11.53
C ASP A 98 6.74 -5.75 -11.20
N LYS A 99 5.79 -4.91 -11.57
CA LYS A 99 5.85 -3.49 -11.25
C LYS A 99 5.79 -3.27 -9.74
N ILE A 100 4.91 -4.01 -9.05
CA ILE A 100 4.82 -3.92 -7.60
C ILE A 100 6.12 -4.38 -6.96
N LYS A 101 6.66 -5.49 -7.42
CA LYS A 101 7.90 -6.03 -6.88
C LYS A 101 9.04 -5.04 -7.05
N HIS A 102 9.17 -4.46 -8.25
CA HIS A 102 10.22 -3.48 -8.49
C HIS A 102 10.09 -2.27 -7.57
N ALA A 103 8.87 -1.74 -7.43
CA ALA A 103 8.63 -0.60 -6.56
C ALA A 103 9.02 -0.91 -5.12
N THR A 104 8.64 -2.09 -4.64
CA THR A 104 8.95 -2.50 -3.28
C THR A 104 10.46 -2.64 -3.07
N GLU A 105 11.15 -3.18 -4.07
CA GLU A 105 12.62 -3.31 -4.00
C GLU A 105 13.29 -1.95 -3.89
N VAL A 106 12.82 -0.98 -4.67
CA VAL A 106 13.39 0.37 -4.61
C VAL A 106 13.18 0.98 -3.23
N LEU A 107 11.97 0.86 -2.68
CA LEU A 107 11.69 1.38 -1.35
C LEU A 107 12.53 0.69 -0.30
N SER A 108 12.69 -0.63 -0.42
CA SER A 108 13.49 -1.41 0.52
C SER A 108 14.95 -0.95 0.56
N GLU A 109 15.48 -0.51 -0.58
CA GLU A 109 16.85 -0.01 -0.64
C GLU A 109 17.00 1.39 -0.07
N ARG A 110 15.95 2.21 -0.19
CA ARG A 110 16.01 3.60 0.23
C ARG A 110 15.68 3.82 1.70
N TYR A 111 14.96 2.91 2.31
CA TYR A 111 14.46 3.06 3.67
C TYR A 111 14.90 1.92 4.57
N ASP A 112 14.88 2.15 5.87
CA ASP A 112 15.22 1.11 6.84
C ASP A 112 14.12 0.07 6.93
N ALA A 113 12.87 0.47 6.73
CA ALA A 113 11.74 -0.45 6.76
C ALA A 113 10.66 0.02 5.80
N VAL A 114 9.94 -0.95 5.23
CA VAL A 114 8.80 -0.69 4.35
C VAL A 114 7.60 -1.45 4.92
N LEU A 115 6.54 -0.73 5.24
CA LEU A 115 5.29 -1.33 5.69
C LEU A 115 4.31 -1.33 4.53
N VAL A 116 3.89 -2.52 4.11
CA VAL A 116 3.00 -2.66 2.96
C VAL A 116 1.60 -2.96 3.49
N GLU A 117 0.66 -2.09 3.16
CA GLU A 117 -0.74 -2.33 3.49
C GLU A 117 -1.37 -3.21 2.43
N GLY A 118 -1.98 -4.30 2.85
CA GLY A 118 -2.65 -5.21 1.95
C GLY A 118 -3.85 -4.59 1.28
N ALA A 119 -4.28 -5.18 0.19
CA ALA A 119 -5.38 -4.67 -0.59
C ALA A 119 -6.72 -5.05 0.03
N GLY A 120 -7.68 -4.15 -0.07
CA GLY A 120 -9.08 -4.43 0.08
C GLY A 120 -9.57 -4.77 1.45
N GLY A 121 -10.86 -4.98 1.56
CA GLY A 121 -11.50 -5.40 2.79
C GLY A 121 -11.36 -6.87 3.02
N GLY A 122 -11.66 -7.28 4.26
CA GLY A 122 -11.36 -8.63 4.68
C GLY A 122 -12.18 -9.73 4.06
N GLY A 123 -13.46 -9.45 3.82
CA GLY A 123 -14.37 -10.52 3.47
C GLY A 123 -13.96 -11.30 2.23
N TYR A 124 -13.63 -10.61 1.18
CA TYR A 124 -13.30 -11.29 -0.05
C TYR A 124 -11.88 -11.82 -0.08
N GLY A 125 -11.05 -11.35 0.80
CA GLY A 125 -9.72 -11.92 0.91
C GLY A 125 -9.81 -13.41 1.16
N ALA A 126 -10.78 -13.82 1.96
CA ALA A 126 -11.00 -15.23 2.19
C ALA A 126 -11.39 -15.96 0.93
N VAL A 127 -12.17 -15.31 0.08
CA VAL A 127 -12.62 -15.93 -1.17
C VAL A 127 -11.46 -16.11 -2.13
N ASP A 128 -10.54 -15.17 -2.15
CA ASP A 128 -9.46 -15.15 -3.12
C ASP A 128 -8.29 -16.05 -2.78
N ARG A 129 -8.35 -16.70 -1.65
CA ARG A 129 -7.25 -17.56 -1.23
C ARG A 129 -7.14 -18.86 -2.02
N ARG A 130 -8.12 -19.22 -2.76
CA ARG A 130 -8.08 -20.46 -3.50
C ARG A 130 -6.91 -20.53 -4.44
#